data_923d8ac0fa4912d4cb358b9edab4d2db
#
_entry.id   923d8ac0fa4912d4cb358b9edab4d2db
#
_cell.length_a   1.000
_cell.length_b   1.000
_cell.length_c   1.000
_cell.angle_alpha   90.00
_cell.angle_beta   90.00
_cell.angle_gamma   90.00
#
_symmetry.space_group_name_H-M   'P 1'
#
loop_
_entity.id
_entity.type
_entity.pdbx_description
1 polymer ?
#
loop_
_entity_poly.entity_id
_entity_poly.type
_entity_poly.pdbx_seq_one_letter_code
_entity_poly.pdbx_strand_id
1 'polypeptide(L)' 'MSSLLTVRQAAERLSLSESKVYRMTISGELPVQRLGRAVRIPESAINYLAEPNPLELPAYLKGGAK' A
#
# COMPACT_ATOMS: atom_id res chain seq x y z
N MET A 1 -10.93 0.74 14.78
CA MET A 1 -9.65 1.44 14.81
C MET A 1 -8.68 0.82 13.83
N SER A 2 -7.94 1.66 13.14
CA SER A 2 -6.94 1.16 12.21
C SER A 2 -5.74 0.63 12.95
N SER A 3 -5.20 -0.45 12.46
CA SER A 3 -3.94 -0.97 12.95
C SER A 3 -2.80 -0.34 12.18
N LEU A 4 -1.64 -0.34 12.78
CA LEU A 4 -0.43 0.10 12.11
C LEU A 4 0.38 -1.14 11.75
N LEU A 5 0.84 -1.18 10.52
CA LEU A 5 1.56 -2.34 10.00
C LEU A 5 3.02 -2.00 9.81
N THR A 6 3.86 -3.01 9.94
CA THR A 6 5.26 -2.86 9.56
C THR A 6 5.38 -2.88 8.05
N VAL A 7 6.55 -2.48 7.54
CA VAL A 7 6.80 -2.56 6.10
C VAL A 7 6.62 -3.99 5.61
N ARG A 8 7.10 -4.95 6.39
CA ARG A 8 6.97 -6.35 6.01
C ARG A 8 5.51 -6.77 5.93
N GLN A 9 4.71 -6.38 6.91
CA GLN A 9 3.30 -6.74 6.91
C GLN A 9 2.57 -6.07 5.76
N ALA A 10 2.90 -4.83 5.48
CA ALA A 10 2.29 -4.12 4.36
C ALA A 10 2.65 -4.80 3.05
N ALA A 11 3.91 -5.21 2.90
CA ALA A 11 4.35 -5.89 1.69
C ALA A 11 3.56 -7.18 1.48
N GLU A 12 3.34 -7.93 2.56
CA GLU A 12 2.55 -9.15 2.44
C GLU A 12 1.12 -8.86 2.01
N ARG A 13 0.53 -7.81 2.58
CA ARG A 13 -0.84 -7.45 2.23
C ARG A 13 -0.96 -7.02 0.77
N LEU A 14 0.06 -6.35 0.26
CA LEU A 14 0.04 -5.83 -1.09
C LEU A 14 0.66 -6.80 -2.11
N SER A 15 1.21 -7.91 -1.63
CA SER A 15 1.90 -8.87 -2.49
C SER A 15 3.07 -8.22 -3.22
N LEU A 16 3.77 -7.35 -2.53
CA LEU A 16 4.93 -6.67 -3.08
C LEU A 16 6.14 -7.00 -2.22
N SER A 17 7.33 -6.69 -2.73
CA SER A 17 8.53 -6.87 -1.95
C SER A 17 8.64 -5.77 -0.90
N GLU A 18 9.39 -6.05 0.16
CA GLU A 18 9.61 -5.04 1.19
C GLU A 18 10.34 -3.84 0.63
N SER A 19 11.27 -4.08 -0.28
CA SER A 19 12.01 -2.98 -0.90
C SER A 19 11.08 -2.07 -1.68
N LYS A 20 10.13 -2.65 -2.37
CA LYS A 20 9.17 -1.86 -3.13
C LYS A 20 8.32 -1.01 -2.20
N VAL A 21 7.81 -1.62 -1.14
CA VAL A 21 6.98 -0.89 -0.19
C VAL A 21 7.78 0.20 0.49
N TYR A 22 9.02 -0.10 0.87
CA TYR A 22 9.86 0.90 1.50
C TYR A 22 10.06 2.11 0.59
N ARG A 23 10.28 1.87 -0.70
CA ARG A 23 10.42 2.98 -1.64
C ARG A 23 9.15 3.79 -1.74
N MET A 24 8.00 3.13 -1.66
CA MET A 24 6.73 3.84 -1.71
C MET A 24 6.56 4.76 -0.52
N THR A 25 7.11 4.38 0.63
CA THR A 25 7.04 5.26 1.80
C THR A 25 7.93 6.48 1.62
N ILE A 26 9.06 6.31 0.94
CA ILE A 26 9.98 7.41 0.73
C ILE A 26 9.45 8.37 -0.33
N SER A 27 8.87 7.84 -1.39
CA SER A 27 8.38 8.66 -2.50
C SER A 27 7.08 9.38 -2.17
N GLY A 28 6.42 8.99 -1.08
CA GLY A 28 5.16 9.60 -0.71
C GLY A 28 3.94 8.92 -1.29
N GLU A 29 4.12 7.83 -2.01
CA GLU A 29 2.98 7.11 -2.57
C GLU A 29 2.18 6.41 -1.48
N LEU A 30 2.80 6.16 -0.35
CA LEU A 30 2.17 5.44 0.74
C LEU A 30 2.34 6.24 2.02
N PRO A 31 1.25 6.64 2.66
CA PRO A 31 1.37 7.40 3.91
C PRO A 31 1.95 6.51 5.00
N VAL A 32 2.77 7.10 5.83
CA VAL A 32 3.40 6.38 6.93
C VAL A 32 3.37 7.23 8.17
N GLN A 33 3.47 6.56 9.31
CA GLN A 33 3.65 7.23 10.59
C GLN A 33 5.03 6.87 11.11
N ARG A 34 5.75 7.88 11.53
CA ARG A 34 7.07 7.67 12.11
C ARG A 34 6.95 7.76 13.61
N LEU A 35 7.32 6.67 14.26
CA LEU A 35 7.26 6.58 15.72
C LEU A 35 8.69 6.38 16.20
N GLY A 36 9.39 7.48 16.44
CA GLY A 36 10.80 7.40 16.75
C GLY A 36 11.54 6.88 15.54
N ARG A 37 12.19 5.74 15.69
CA ARG A 37 12.90 5.12 14.58
C ARG A 37 12.03 4.16 13.80
N ALA A 38 10.85 3.88 14.30
CA ALA A 38 9.98 2.91 13.65
C ALA A 38 9.16 3.59 12.59
N VAL A 39 8.93 2.88 11.50
CA VAL A 39 8.05 3.32 10.43
C VAL A 39 6.86 2.38 10.41
N ARG A 40 5.67 2.93 10.45
CA ARG A 40 4.45 2.13 10.46
C ARG A 40 3.51 2.66 9.39
N ILE A 41 2.77 1.75 8.81
CA ILE A 41 1.86 2.07 7.71
C ILE A 41 0.45 1.82 8.19
N PRO A 42 -0.44 2.83 8.10
CA PRO A 42 -1.81 2.62 8.54
C PRO A 42 -2.48 1.54 7.69
N GLU A 43 -3.18 0.64 8.36
CA GLU A 43 -3.87 -0.44 7.65
C GLU A 43 -4.88 0.13 6.66
N SER A 44 -5.50 1.24 7.00
CA SER A 44 -6.47 1.85 6.09
C SER A 44 -5.84 2.23 4.75
N ALA A 45 -4.58 2.66 4.76
CA ALA A 45 -3.90 3.00 3.52
C ALA A 45 -3.67 1.75 2.68
N ILE A 46 -3.34 0.64 3.33
CA ILE A 46 -3.14 -0.62 2.62
C ILE A 46 -4.44 -1.10 2.01
N ASN A 47 -5.52 -1.02 2.77
CA ASN A 47 -6.81 -1.44 2.25
C ASN A 47 -7.23 -0.59 1.06
N TYR A 48 -6.98 0.69 1.14
CA TYR A 48 -7.31 1.59 0.04
C TYR A 48 -6.56 1.21 -1.24
N LEU A 49 -5.29 0.86 -1.12
CA LEU A 49 -4.50 0.49 -2.28
C LEU A 49 -4.81 -0.91 -2.77
N ALA A 50 -5.14 -1.81 -1.86
CA ALA A 50 -5.37 -3.21 -2.22
C ALA A 50 -6.76 -3.43 -2.81
N GLU A 51 -7.72 -2.60 -2.45
CA GLU A 51 -9.09 -2.77 -2.93
C GLU A 51 -9.30 -1.98 -4.20
N PRO A 52 -9.95 -2.59 -5.18
CA PRO A 52 -10.22 -1.85 -6.41
C PRO A 52 -11.20 -0.71 -6.15
N ASN A 53 -10.97 0.38 -6.84
CA ASN A 53 -11.90 1.50 -6.80
C ASN A 53 -13.19 1.04 -7.48
N PRO A 54 -14.34 1.14 -6.81
CA PRO A 54 -15.59 0.69 -7.44
C PRO A 54 -15.93 1.42 -8.73
N LEU A 55 -15.35 2.59 -8.94
CA LEU A 55 -15.58 3.34 -10.17
C LEU A 55 -14.52 3.10 -11.22
N GLU A 56 -13.56 2.22 -10.94
CA GLU A 56 -12.50 1.89 -11.88
C GLU A 56 -12.53 0.42 -12.18
N LEU A 57 -12.34 0.11 -13.43
CA LEU A 57 -12.23 -1.29 -13.83
C LEU A 57 -10.82 -1.80 -13.52
N PRO A 58 -10.70 -3.08 -13.15
CA PRO A 58 -9.39 -3.68 -13.07
C PRO A 58 -8.66 -3.54 -14.40
N ALA A 59 -7.34 -3.55 -14.34
CA ALA A 59 -6.54 -3.33 -15.53
C ALA A 59 -6.89 -4.32 -16.64
N TYR A 60 -7.16 -5.57 -16.28
CA TYR A 60 -7.47 -6.57 -17.30
C TYR A 60 -8.83 -6.35 -17.94
N LEU A 61 -9.70 -5.55 -17.34
CA LEU A 61 -11.00 -5.23 -17.91
C LEU A 61 -11.01 -3.90 -18.63
N LYS A 62 -9.94 -3.13 -18.49
CA LYS A 62 -9.90 -1.83 -19.16
C LYS A 62 -9.67 -1.95 -20.64
N GLY A 63 -9.59 -3.11 -21.13
CA GLY A 63 -9.45 -3.33 -22.54
C GLY A 63 -8.39 -2.45 -23.15
N GLY A 64 -7.68 -2.87 -24.08
CA GLY A 64 -6.75 -2.04 -24.77
C GLY A 64 -5.68 -1.38 -23.93
N ALA A 65 -5.85 -1.40 -22.68
CA ALA A 65 -4.81 -0.82 -21.89
C ALA A 65 -3.57 -1.63 -22.04
N LYS A 66 -3.50 -2.49 -22.53
CA LYS A 66 -2.41 -3.17 -22.82
C LYS A 66 -1.27 -3.01 -22.43
#